data_c414c3ca9cbc1868986ce39d5cd8c335
#
_entry.id   c414c3ca9cbc1868986ce39d5cd8c335
#
_cell.length_a   1.000
_cell.length_b   1.000
_cell.length_c   1.000
_cell.angle_alpha   90.00
_cell.angle_beta   90.00
_cell.angle_gamma   90.00
#
_symmetry.space_group_name_H-M   'P 1'
#
loop_
_entity.id
_entity.type
_entity.pdbx_description
1 polymer ?
#
loop_
_entity_poly.entity_id
_entity_poly.type
_entity_poly.pdbx_seq_one_letter_code
_entity_poly.pdbx_strand_id
1 'polypeptide(L)'
;MDTSLILAIAQIVAVAIIPLIVWWMGIRWQKSKTKNDAKQALFLTLMANRKATPNKEWVDALNTIDIVFQDNKKVRRAWREYYDSLDQNSQYYKDTNAFKLDLLSEMANALGYRDLKQTEIDRFYSPTYFSQLQQTQNLLAQESLRVLSHSKSNSETFTDEEYQLHLKDLNEQL
;
A
#
# COMPACT_ATOMS: atom_id res chain seq x y z
N MET A 1 -45.26 -25.45 -40.61
CA MET A 1 -44.12 -24.54 -40.62
C MET A 1 -42.91 -25.37 -40.96
N ASP A 2 -42.29 -25.09 -42.10
CA ASP A 2 -41.23 -25.97 -42.65
C ASP A 2 -40.02 -25.98 -41.70
N THR A 3 -39.51 -27.16 -41.36
CA THR A 3 -38.33 -27.37 -40.50
C THR A 3 -37.11 -26.62 -41.01
N SER A 4 -36.99 -26.45 -42.32
CA SER A 4 -35.97 -25.67 -42.99
C SER A 4 -36.02 -24.18 -42.67
N LEU A 5 -37.25 -23.60 -42.57
CA LEU A 5 -37.45 -22.20 -42.21
C LEU A 5 -37.08 -21.92 -40.74
N ILE A 6 -37.44 -22.85 -39.84
CA ILE A 6 -37.08 -22.76 -38.41
C ILE A 6 -35.58 -22.80 -38.23
N LEU A 7 -34.87 -23.69 -38.91
CA LEU A 7 -33.43 -23.83 -38.87
C LEU A 7 -32.73 -22.56 -39.42
N ALA A 8 -33.22 -21.98 -40.51
CA ALA A 8 -32.68 -20.76 -41.10
C ALA A 8 -32.84 -19.56 -40.12
N ILE A 9 -33.99 -19.39 -39.50
CA ILE A 9 -34.22 -18.35 -38.49
C ILE A 9 -33.34 -18.55 -37.28
N ALA A 10 -33.19 -19.79 -36.75
CA ALA A 10 -32.33 -20.11 -35.62
C ALA A 10 -30.86 -19.79 -35.93
N GLN A 11 -30.40 -20.06 -37.15
CA GLN A 11 -29.05 -19.76 -37.58
C GLN A 11 -28.76 -18.26 -37.66
N ILE A 12 -29.69 -17.46 -38.19
CA ILE A 12 -29.59 -16.00 -38.26
C ILE A 12 -29.57 -15.41 -36.83
N VAL A 13 -30.46 -15.88 -35.96
CA VAL A 13 -30.51 -15.44 -34.57
C VAL A 13 -29.21 -15.79 -33.82
N ALA A 14 -28.67 -16.99 -34.00
CA ALA A 14 -27.43 -17.42 -33.39
C ALA A 14 -26.25 -16.54 -33.84
N VAL A 15 -26.11 -16.28 -35.13
CA VAL A 15 -25.03 -15.44 -35.68
C VAL A 15 -25.09 -14.00 -35.15
N ALA A 16 -26.29 -13.48 -34.88
CA ALA A 16 -26.44 -12.11 -34.35
C ALA A 16 -26.24 -12.05 -32.83
N ILE A 17 -26.74 -13.03 -32.07
CA ILE A 17 -26.79 -12.98 -30.62
C ILE A 17 -25.44 -13.45 -30.00
N ILE A 18 -24.78 -14.46 -30.56
CA ILE A 18 -23.54 -15.01 -30.01
C ILE A 18 -22.45 -13.93 -29.89
N PRO A 19 -22.15 -13.10 -30.89
CA PRO A 19 -21.15 -12.04 -30.77
C PRO A 19 -21.47 -11.03 -29.67
N LEU A 20 -22.75 -10.69 -29.48
CA LEU A 20 -23.18 -9.75 -28.42
C LEU A 20 -22.96 -10.33 -27.03
N ILE A 21 -23.26 -11.62 -26.83
CA ILE A 21 -23.02 -12.33 -25.57
C ILE A 21 -21.50 -12.36 -25.27
N VAL A 22 -20.70 -12.75 -26.25
CA VAL A 22 -19.23 -12.83 -26.11
C VAL A 22 -18.64 -11.45 -25.80
N TRP A 23 -19.09 -10.42 -26.50
CA TRP A 23 -18.68 -9.04 -26.25
C TRP A 23 -19.06 -8.57 -24.84
N TRP A 24 -20.29 -8.80 -24.40
CA TRP A 24 -20.75 -8.47 -23.07
C TRP A 24 -19.97 -9.23 -21.97
N MET A 25 -19.75 -10.52 -22.16
CA MET A 25 -18.91 -11.33 -21.25
C MET A 25 -17.47 -10.81 -21.20
N GLY A 26 -16.90 -10.45 -22.36
CA GLY A 26 -15.56 -9.88 -22.46
C GLY A 26 -15.41 -8.59 -21.64
N ILE A 27 -16.34 -7.65 -21.80
CA ILE A 27 -16.33 -6.39 -21.01
C ILE A 27 -16.44 -6.68 -19.51
N ARG A 28 -17.32 -7.58 -19.12
CA ARG A 28 -17.53 -7.91 -17.71
C ARG A 28 -16.29 -8.57 -17.09
N TRP A 29 -15.68 -9.48 -17.83
CA TRP A 29 -14.44 -10.13 -17.42
C TRP A 29 -13.28 -9.14 -17.32
N GLN A 30 -13.13 -8.25 -18.29
CA GLN A 30 -12.10 -7.21 -18.31
C GLN A 30 -12.23 -6.26 -17.10
N LYS A 31 -13.45 -5.79 -16.79
CA LYS A 31 -13.71 -4.95 -15.61
C LYS A 31 -13.34 -5.66 -14.30
N SER A 32 -13.67 -6.95 -14.20
CA SER A 32 -13.33 -7.75 -13.02
C SER A 32 -11.82 -7.92 -12.88
N LYS A 33 -11.14 -8.21 -14.00
CA LYS A 33 -9.68 -8.34 -14.04
C LYS A 33 -8.99 -7.05 -13.62
N THR A 34 -9.36 -5.90 -14.21
CA THR A 34 -8.77 -4.59 -13.87
C THR A 34 -8.91 -4.27 -12.38
N LYS A 35 -10.07 -4.56 -11.76
CA LYS A 35 -10.26 -4.37 -10.32
C LYS A 35 -9.33 -5.27 -9.49
N ASN A 36 -9.18 -6.53 -9.90
CA ASN A 36 -8.31 -7.47 -9.21
C ASN A 36 -6.83 -7.09 -9.36
N ASP A 37 -6.42 -6.67 -10.54
CA ASP A 37 -5.07 -6.18 -10.83
C ASP A 37 -4.72 -4.96 -9.98
N ALA A 38 -5.67 -4.02 -9.80
CA ALA A 38 -5.50 -2.86 -8.92
C ALA A 38 -5.34 -3.27 -7.45
N LYS A 39 -6.13 -4.22 -6.96
CA LYS A 39 -6.01 -4.77 -5.60
C LYS A 39 -4.66 -5.45 -5.39
N GLN A 40 -4.23 -6.23 -6.37
CA GLN A 40 -2.95 -6.93 -6.33
C GLN A 40 -1.77 -5.94 -6.34
N ALA A 41 -1.79 -4.93 -7.20
CA ALA A 41 -0.76 -3.91 -7.27
C ALA A 41 -0.64 -3.16 -5.93
N LEU A 42 -1.77 -2.74 -5.35
CA LEU A 42 -1.79 -2.08 -4.05
C LEU A 42 -1.22 -2.97 -2.94
N PHE A 43 -1.64 -4.24 -2.88
CA PHE A 43 -1.13 -5.21 -1.91
C PHE A 43 0.39 -5.41 -2.04
N LEU A 44 0.90 -5.56 -3.27
CA LEU A 44 2.34 -5.74 -3.52
C LEU A 44 3.14 -4.50 -3.10
N THR A 45 2.63 -3.29 -3.35
CA THR A 45 3.26 -2.04 -2.90
C THR A 45 3.37 -2.00 -1.38
N LEU A 46 2.29 -2.33 -0.67
CA LEU A 46 2.30 -2.38 0.79
C LEU A 46 3.20 -3.50 1.32
N MET A 47 3.20 -4.67 0.70
CA MET A 47 4.10 -5.78 1.06
C MET A 47 5.57 -5.43 0.87
N ALA A 48 5.93 -4.75 -0.22
CA ALA A 48 7.30 -4.35 -0.50
C ALA A 48 7.83 -3.35 0.56
N ASN A 49 6.98 -2.43 1.00
CA ASN A 49 7.35 -1.34 1.91
C ASN A 49 7.06 -1.61 3.39
N ARG A 50 6.56 -2.81 3.78
CA ARG A 50 6.01 -3.10 5.13
C ARG A 50 6.97 -2.91 6.30
N LYS A 51 8.27 -2.97 6.04
CA LYS A 51 9.35 -2.79 7.05
C LYS A 51 10.23 -1.58 6.75
N ALA A 52 9.99 -0.88 5.65
CA ALA A 52 10.71 0.35 5.35
C ALA A 52 10.21 1.50 6.24
N THR A 53 11.05 2.52 6.41
CA THR A 53 10.59 3.80 6.96
C THR A 53 9.42 4.31 6.09
N PRO A 54 8.35 4.84 6.70
CA PRO A 54 7.21 5.35 5.95
C PRO A 54 7.66 6.32 4.87
N ASN A 55 7.42 5.97 3.63
CA ASN A 55 7.72 6.78 2.46
C ASN A 55 6.44 7.21 1.76
N LYS A 56 6.55 8.09 0.78
CA LYS A 56 5.39 8.60 0.05
C LYS A 56 4.57 7.48 -0.61
N GLU A 57 5.23 6.46 -1.17
CA GLU A 57 4.53 5.33 -1.81
C GLU A 57 3.67 4.54 -0.81
N TRP A 58 4.19 4.31 0.41
CA TRP A 58 3.47 3.66 1.49
C TRP A 58 2.22 4.45 1.87
N VAL A 59 2.37 5.75 2.08
CA VAL A 59 1.26 6.64 2.48
C VAL A 59 0.21 6.73 1.38
N ASP A 60 0.63 6.94 0.13
CA ASP A 60 -0.29 6.99 -1.02
C ASP A 60 -1.06 5.67 -1.19
N ALA A 61 -0.37 4.53 -1.00
CA ALA A 61 -1.00 3.22 -1.05
C ALA A 61 -2.06 3.05 0.04
N LEU A 62 -1.76 3.43 1.28
CA LEU A 62 -2.72 3.37 2.40
C LEU A 62 -3.97 4.22 2.12
N ASN A 63 -3.81 5.43 1.60
CA ASN A 63 -4.90 6.35 1.30
C ASN A 63 -5.84 5.86 0.19
N THR A 64 -5.42 4.88 -0.61
CA THR A 64 -6.25 4.32 -1.70
C THR A 64 -7.01 3.04 -1.31
N ILE A 65 -6.76 2.47 -0.12
CA ILE A 65 -7.36 1.19 0.31
C ILE A 65 -8.88 1.22 0.26
N ASP A 66 -9.52 2.27 0.78
CA ASP A 66 -10.98 2.36 0.83
C ASP A 66 -11.63 2.38 -0.56
N ILE A 67 -10.92 2.90 -1.56
CA ILE A 67 -11.38 2.94 -2.96
C ILE A 67 -11.17 1.59 -3.62
N VAL A 68 -9.97 1.04 -3.53
CA VAL A 68 -9.57 -0.19 -4.22
C VAL A 68 -10.27 -1.43 -3.63
N PHE A 69 -10.43 -1.46 -2.30
CA PHE A 69 -11.12 -2.54 -1.57
C PHE A 69 -12.54 -2.16 -1.12
N GLN A 70 -13.22 -1.23 -1.83
CA GLN A 70 -14.56 -0.76 -1.48
C GLN A 70 -15.59 -1.88 -1.29
N ASP A 71 -15.41 -2.99 -2.00
CA ASP A 71 -16.27 -4.18 -1.99
C ASP A 71 -15.88 -5.19 -0.89
N ASN A 72 -14.77 -4.99 -0.17
CA ASN A 72 -14.31 -5.90 0.88
C ASN A 72 -14.39 -5.27 2.28
N LYS A 73 -15.45 -5.63 3.01
CA LYS A 73 -15.71 -5.09 4.36
C LYS A 73 -14.62 -5.47 5.38
N LYS A 74 -13.99 -6.64 5.24
CA LYS A 74 -12.95 -7.11 6.18
C LYS A 74 -11.68 -6.29 6.03
N VAL A 75 -11.19 -6.09 4.81
CA VAL A 75 -10.02 -5.24 4.53
C VAL A 75 -10.26 -3.81 5.03
N ARG A 76 -11.44 -3.23 4.74
CA ARG A 76 -11.78 -1.86 5.17
C ARG A 76 -11.87 -1.73 6.69
N ARG A 77 -12.31 -2.78 7.40
CA ARG A 77 -12.31 -2.79 8.86
C ARG A 77 -10.88 -2.84 9.40
N ALA A 78 -10.06 -3.77 8.91
CA ALA A 78 -8.67 -3.89 9.32
C ALA A 78 -7.87 -2.60 9.02
N TRP A 79 -8.18 -1.92 7.91
CA TRP A 79 -7.60 -0.61 7.60
C TRP A 79 -7.95 0.45 8.65
N ARG A 80 -9.21 0.55 9.10
CA ARG A 80 -9.60 1.50 10.15
C ARG A 80 -8.92 1.18 11.48
N GLU A 81 -8.89 -0.09 11.88
CA GLU A 81 -8.20 -0.54 13.09
C GLU A 81 -6.71 -0.18 13.06
N TYR A 82 -6.05 -0.39 11.90
CA TYR A 82 -4.67 0.03 11.71
C TYR A 82 -4.53 1.56 11.74
N TYR A 83 -5.41 2.30 11.06
CA TYR A 83 -5.41 3.77 11.06
C TYR A 83 -5.56 4.32 12.48
N ASP A 84 -6.51 3.80 13.27
CA ASP A 84 -6.73 4.21 14.66
C ASP A 84 -5.51 3.91 15.56
N SER A 85 -4.70 2.90 15.20
CA SER A 85 -3.47 2.57 15.93
C SER A 85 -2.29 3.48 15.62
N LEU A 86 -2.36 4.30 14.57
CA LEU A 86 -1.28 5.24 14.20
C LEU A 86 -1.24 6.49 15.08
N ASP A 87 -2.33 6.81 15.79
CA ASP A 87 -2.36 7.93 16.72
C ASP A 87 -1.57 7.56 18.00
N GLN A 88 -0.58 8.35 18.34
CA GLN A 88 0.27 8.18 19.54
C GLN A 88 -0.54 8.21 20.83
N ASN A 89 -1.70 8.90 20.86
CA ASN A 89 -2.60 8.94 21.99
C ASN A 89 -3.58 7.77 22.04
N SER A 90 -3.58 6.91 21.04
CA SER A 90 -4.43 5.73 20.98
C SER A 90 -3.95 4.66 21.94
N GLN A 91 -4.89 4.02 22.64
CA GLN A 91 -4.58 2.83 23.43
C GLN A 91 -3.99 1.67 22.59
N TYR A 92 -4.19 1.69 21.29
CA TYR A 92 -3.73 0.70 20.31
C TYR A 92 -2.36 1.00 19.73
N TYR A 93 -1.74 2.14 20.06
CA TYR A 93 -0.46 2.57 19.47
C TYR A 93 0.67 1.55 19.65
N LYS A 94 0.71 0.87 20.81
CA LYS A 94 1.72 -0.18 21.10
C LYS A 94 1.59 -1.41 20.18
N ASP A 95 0.41 -1.67 19.66
CA ASP A 95 0.07 -2.84 18.84
C ASP A 95 -0.02 -2.52 17.35
N THR A 96 0.43 -1.33 16.92
CA THR A 96 0.36 -0.85 15.52
C THR A 96 0.93 -1.87 14.53
N ASN A 97 2.02 -2.58 14.87
CA ASN A 97 2.56 -3.61 13.99
C ASN A 97 1.62 -4.81 13.83
N ALA A 98 0.89 -5.21 14.89
CA ALA A 98 -0.09 -6.28 14.82
C ALA A 98 -1.26 -5.90 13.89
N PHE A 99 -1.82 -4.69 14.03
CA PHE A 99 -2.88 -4.18 13.16
C PHE A 99 -2.43 -4.05 11.68
N LYS A 100 -1.18 -3.66 11.45
CA LYS A 100 -0.59 -3.67 10.10
C LYS A 100 -0.55 -5.07 9.50
N LEU A 101 -0.13 -6.07 10.27
CA LEU A 101 -0.09 -7.46 9.83
C LEU A 101 -1.49 -8.02 9.57
N ASP A 102 -2.48 -7.65 10.40
CA ASP A 102 -3.88 -8.01 10.20
C ASP A 102 -4.43 -7.43 8.89
N LEU A 103 -4.17 -6.16 8.62
CA LEU A 103 -4.55 -5.51 7.36
C LEU A 103 -3.96 -6.26 6.15
N LEU A 104 -2.65 -6.52 6.16
CA LEU A 104 -1.98 -7.21 5.05
C LEU A 104 -2.49 -8.66 4.90
N SER A 105 -2.80 -9.34 6.00
CA SER A 105 -3.38 -10.68 6.00
C SER A 105 -4.79 -10.67 5.38
N GLU A 106 -5.64 -9.72 5.75
CA GLU A 106 -6.98 -9.62 5.17
C GLU A 106 -6.94 -9.24 3.67
N MET A 107 -5.97 -8.41 3.25
CA MET A 107 -5.75 -8.13 1.83
C MET A 107 -5.28 -9.38 1.07
N ALA A 108 -4.35 -10.15 1.64
CA ALA A 108 -3.88 -11.42 1.08
C ALA A 108 -5.03 -12.41 0.91
N ASN A 109 -5.87 -12.56 1.94
CA ASN A 109 -7.06 -13.41 1.89
C ASN A 109 -8.05 -12.97 0.81
N ALA A 110 -8.26 -11.66 0.67
CA ALA A 110 -9.15 -11.10 -0.36
C ALA A 110 -8.66 -11.35 -1.79
N LEU A 111 -7.35 -11.51 -1.98
CA LEU A 111 -6.69 -11.83 -3.24
C LEU A 111 -6.53 -13.34 -3.49
N GLY A 112 -6.93 -14.17 -2.51
CA GLY A 112 -6.84 -15.63 -2.63
C GLY A 112 -5.52 -16.24 -2.15
N TYR A 113 -4.62 -15.49 -1.55
CA TYR A 113 -3.38 -15.98 -0.93
C TYR A 113 -3.65 -16.60 0.44
N ARG A 114 -4.39 -17.73 0.47
CA ARG A 114 -4.90 -18.35 1.71
C ARG A 114 -3.82 -18.92 2.62
N ASP A 115 -2.69 -19.28 2.05
CA ASP A 115 -1.57 -19.89 2.79
C ASP A 115 -0.56 -18.85 3.31
N LEU A 116 -0.75 -17.57 2.99
CA LEU A 116 0.13 -16.50 3.44
C LEU A 116 -0.25 -16.08 4.88
N LYS A 117 0.41 -16.71 5.86
CA LYS A 117 0.21 -16.44 7.29
C LYS A 117 0.87 -15.13 7.71
N GLN A 118 0.40 -14.53 8.81
CA GLN A 118 1.01 -13.31 9.37
C GLN A 118 2.50 -13.45 9.66
N THR A 119 2.95 -14.62 10.14
CA THR A 119 4.36 -14.92 10.37
C THR A 119 5.21 -14.89 9.10
N GLU A 120 4.62 -15.21 7.94
CA GLU A 120 5.29 -15.12 6.64
C GLU A 120 5.26 -13.69 6.10
N ILE A 121 4.14 -12.99 6.32
CA ILE A 121 4.03 -11.56 6.01
C ILE A 121 5.05 -10.75 6.82
N ASP A 122 5.30 -11.11 8.08
CA ASP A 122 6.27 -10.44 8.94
C ASP A 122 7.74 -10.75 8.58
N ARG A 123 8.02 -11.87 7.88
CA ARG A 123 9.37 -12.15 7.37
C ARG A 123 9.78 -11.11 6.35
N PHE A 124 10.94 -10.53 6.58
CA PHE A 124 11.49 -9.51 5.69
C PHE A 124 12.99 -9.72 5.52
N TYR A 125 13.46 -9.71 4.28
CA TYR A 125 14.87 -9.71 3.97
C TYR A 125 15.33 -8.27 3.75
N SER A 126 16.24 -7.81 4.61
CA SER A 126 16.93 -6.53 4.44
C SER A 126 18.42 -6.78 4.45
N PRO A 127 19.14 -6.57 3.34
CA PRO A 127 20.60 -6.62 3.34
C PRO A 127 21.17 -5.60 4.32
N THR A 128 22.24 -5.98 5.04
CA THR A 128 22.98 -5.08 5.95
C THR A 128 23.46 -3.80 5.25
N TYR A 129 23.71 -3.89 3.94
CA TYR A 129 24.06 -2.74 3.12
C TYR A 129 23.03 -1.60 3.19
N PHE A 130 21.73 -1.90 3.17
CA PHE A 130 20.71 -0.85 3.23
C PHE A 130 20.63 -0.18 4.60
N SER A 131 20.82 -0.92 5.68
CA SER A 131 20.88 -0.32 7.02
C SER A 131 22.11 0.58 7.18
N GLN A 132 23.26 0.17 6.64
CA GLN A 132 24.47 0.97 6.62
C GLN A 132 24.30 2.24 5.77
N LEU A 133 23.70 2.12 4.59
CA LEU A 133 23.41 3.25 3.72
C LEU A 133 22.50 4.29 4.41
N GLN A 134 21.45 3.84 5.08
CA GLN A 134 20.55 4.72 5.82
C GLN A 134 21.26 5.41 6.99
N GLN A 135 22.09 4.69 7.75
CA GLN A 135 22.90 5.28 8.80
C GLN A 135 23.85 6.35 8.24
N THR A 136 24.52 6.06 7.12
CA THR A 136 25.41 7.02 6.47
C THR A 136 24.66 8.27 6.00
N GLN A 137 23.47 8.11 5.42
CA GLN A 137 22.63 9.24 5.02
C GLN A 137 22.21 10.09 6.22
N ASN A 138 21.81 9.47 7.32
CA ASN A 138 21.43 10.18 8.54
C ASN A 138 22.63 10.96 9.13
N LEU A 139 23.81 10.34 9.18
CA LEU A 139 25.04 11.01 9.64
C LEU A 139 25.41 12.19 8.72
N LEU A 140 25.29 12.02 7.40
CA LEU A 140 25.55 13.11 6.45
C LEU A 140 24.57 14.25 6.63
N ALA A 141 23.29 13.97 6.86
CA ALA A 141 22.27 14.98 7.12
C ALA A 141 22.57 15.76 8.42
N GLN A 142 22.92 15.04 9.50
CA GLN A 142 23.30 15.65 10.78
C GLN A 142 24.56 16.53 10.65
N GLU A 143 25.61 16.04 9.99
CA GLU A 143 26.82 16.83 9.75
C GLU A 143 26.56 18.05 8.86
N SER A 144 25.70 17.91 7.85
CA SER A 144 25.29 19.02 6.99
C SER A 144 24.57 20.12 7.81
N LEU A 145 23.65 19.74 8.68
CA LEU A 145 22.98 20.67 9.59
C LEU A 145 23.97 21.34 10.54
N ARG A 146 24.92 20.57 11.11
CA ARG A 146 25.96 21.11 11.99
C ARG A 146 26.83 22.15 11.27
N VAL A 147 27.28 21.85 10.06
CA VAL A 147 28.10 22.78 9.27
C VAL A 147 27.31 24.02 8.89
N LEU A 148 26.05 23.89 8.48
CA LEU A 148 25.19 25.01 8.12
C LEU A 148 24.88 25.91 9.32
N SER A 149 24.63 25.33 10.50
CA SER A 149 24.37 26.11 11.73
C SER A 149 25.56 26.92 12.20
N HIS A 150 26.79 26.43 11.93
CA HIS A 150 28.03 27.13 12.28
C HIS A 150 28.60 28.00 11.14
N SER A 151 28.00 27.97 9.95
CA SER A 151 28.45 28.77 8.84
C SER A 151 28.03 30.26 9.04
N LYS A 152 29.02 31.15 9.11
CA LYS A 152 28.83 32.60 9.32
C LYS A 152 28.18 33.33 8.15
N SER A 153 27.54 32.66 7.22
CA SER A 153 27.08 33.22 5.94
C SER A 153 25.77 33.99 6.01
N ASN A 154 25.02 33.92 7.11
CA ASN A 154 23.82 34.74 7.29
C ASN A 154 23.58 35.04 8.78
N SER A 155 23.14 36.22 9.07
CA SER A 155 23.13 37.00 10.28
C SER A 155 22.41 36.46 11.52
N GLU A 156 21.92 35.25 11.50
CA GLU A 156 21.37 34.54 12.68
C GLU A 156 21.83 33.09 12.67
N THR A 157 22.90 32.81 13.43
CA THR A 157 23.31 31.43 13.70
C THR A 157 22.44 30.86 14.80
N PHE A 158 21.94 29.65 14.59
CA PHE A 158 21.34 28.86 15.69
C PHE A 158 22.32 28.76 16.86
N THR A 159 21.82 28.95 18.05
CA THR A 159 22.59 28.66 19.25
C THR A 159 22.80 27.15 19.38
N ASP A 160 23.81 26.71 20.13
CA ASP A 160 24.03 25.26 20.36
C ASP A 160 22.79 24.61 20.99
N GLU A 161 22.02 25.33 21.80
CA GLU A 161 20.79 24.85 22.40
C GLU A 161 19.67 24.63 21.36
N GLU A 162 19.48 25.58 20.44
CA GLU A 162 18.52 25.46 19.34
C GLU A 162 18.89 24.30 18.39
N TYR A 163 20.19 24.14 18.12
CA TYR A 163 20.69 23.03 17.33
C TYR A 163 20.40 21.67 17.99
N GLN A 164 20.64 21.55 19.30
CA GLN A 164 20.34 20.30 20.03
C GLN A 164 18.82 20.02 20.09
N LEU A 165 17.99 21.06 20.16
CA LEU A 165 16.54 20.90 20.12
C LEU A 165 16.10 20.36 18.75
N HIS A 166 16.60 20.93 17.64
CA HIS A 166 16.28 20.44 16.30
C HIS A 166 16.78 19.00 16.04
N LEU A 167 17.93 18.63 16.57
CA LEU A 167 18.41 17.23 16.50
C LEU A 167 17.50 16.28 17.27
N LYS A 168 16.97 16.70 18.41
CA LYS A 168 16.06 15.91 19.19
C LYS A 168 14.74 15.69 18.46
N ASP A 169 14.16 16.74 17.90
CA ASP A 169 12.93 16.68 17.10
C ASP A 169 13.10 15.77 15.87
N LEU A 170 14.25 15.82 15.19
CA LEU A 170 14.56 14.94 14.07
C LEU A 170 14.70 13.46 14.49
N ASN A 171 15.28 13.19 15.65
CA ASN A 171 15.42 11.83 16.16
C ASN A 171 14.10 11.24 16.68
N GLU A 172 13.15 12.08 17.12
CA GLU A 172 11.82 11.65 17.54
C GLU A 172 10.88 11.40 16.33
N GLN A 173 11.22 11.93 15.13
CA GLN A 173 10.47 11.73 13.89
C GLN A 173 11.00 10.55 13.04
N LEU A 174 12.12 9.93 13.40
CA LEU A 174 12.73 8.76 12.74
C LEU A 174 12.46 7.47 13.52
#